data_06ec8ff8da195457701f20e689ba4c8c
#
_entry.id   06ec8ff8da195457701f20e689ba4c8c
#
_cell.length_a   1.000
_cell.length_b   1.000
_cell.length_c   1.000
_cell.angle_alpha   90.00
_cell.angle_beta   90.00
_cell.angle_gamma   90.00
#
_symmetry.space_group_name_H-M   'P 1'
#
loop_
_entity.id
_entity.type
_entity.pdbx_description
1 polymer ?
#
loop_
_entity_poly.entity_id
_entity_poly.type
_entity_poly.pdbx_seq_one_letter_code
_entity_poly.pdbx_strand_id
1 'polypeptide(L)'
;MVREIPEITAAAATDLWDTYALPRRPVVVRGLFRDQPIAEAATVAGARRLLGDAPVLIKEEYSRSFAGDGQAPEPELASLDDYVGRYGDEPDSGRVVTEWDVPPTLLELFTLPEFCRPQAPVHDLFLHAFLAGPGNYAHLHFDQDQRHVLLVQVFGRKRVVVFPPSASRWLHPFGNLGSIRLQGMAPAERDAFIALAGGAQVILEPTDALFMPLLVWHFADYVDFGMSFNIRFRRNAHNRFLSADNFAGDRYVQAVSEPFGAVRVGDPLPADLAAEFARITAVHDADHPDREAKYRAMRATFRDIARQRGDGADPVYVFPLEDMDERQAMLGMRGTFRYRPDGRSAADMMVVDDRPAAGSQLRMVRDLVRRHGYPDPLFARVLANKFAKATVAELTRGEVARLVAYLQSPSGLLRAPVTV
;
A
#
# COMPACT_ATOMS: atom_id res chain seq x y z
N MET A 1 -10.52 12.36 24.51
CA MET A 1 -9.37 13.02 23.88
C MET A 1 -8.76 12.01 22.91
N VAL A 2 -8.57 12.39 21.65
CA VAL A 2 -7.91 11.53 20.65
C VAL A 2 -6.45 11.36 21.05
N ARG A 3 -5.92 10.15 20.92
CA ARG A 3 -4.50 9.87 21.19
C ARG A 3 -3.65 10.45 20.07
N GLU A 4 -2.49 10.97 20.43
CA GLU A 4 -1.46 11.32 19.46
C GLU A 4 -0.64 10.08 19.10
N ILE A 5 -0.16 10.03 17.86
CA ILE A 5 0.77 9.00 17.44
C ILE A 5 2.13 9.34 18.05
N PRO A 6 2.86 8.37 18.65
CA PRO A 6 4.20 8.62 19.19
C PRO A 6 5.13 9.26 18.15
N GLU A 7 5.98 10.16 18.58
CA GLU A 7 6.95 10.85 17.73
C GLU A 7 8.38 10.52 18.14
N ILE A 8 9.24 10.34 17.14
CA ILE A 8 10.68 10.15 17.32
C ILE A 8 11.45 11.03 16.35
N THR A 9 12.72 11.24 16.64
CA THR A 9 13.65 11.92 15.72
C THR A 9 14.20 10.97 14.67
N ALA A 10 14.72 11.51 13.57
CA ALA A 10 15.39 10.72 12.54
C ALA A 10 16.55 9.87 13.11
N ALA A 11 17.33 10.41 14.05
CA ALA A 11 18.42 9.69 14.70
C ALA A 11 17.96 8.48 15.55
N ALA A 12 16.73 8.50 16.05
CA ALA A 12 16.15 7.41 16.84
C ALA A 12 15.51 6.32 15.95
N ALA A 13 15.32 6.58 14.65
CA ALA A 13 14.68 5.68 13.71
C ALA A 13 15.67 4.66 13.10
N THR A 14 16.46 3.99 13.91
CA THR A 14 17.47 3.02 13.46
C THR A 14 16.91 1.62 13.28
N ASP A 15 16.09 1.16 14.21
CA ASP A 15 15.36 -0.11 14.13
C ASP A 15 13.95 0.08 14.66
N LEU A 16 12.98 -0.08 13.77
CA LEU A 16 11.56 0.07 14.09
C LEU A 16 10.87 -1.28 14.35
N TRP A 17 11.60 -2.42 14.26
CA TRP A 17 10.96 -3.72 14.27
C TRP A 17 10.35 -4.06 15.64
N ASP A 18 11.18 -4.18 16.67
CA ASP A 18 10.71 -4.68 17.97
C ASP A 18 9.81 -3.66 18.68
N THR A 19 10.08 -2.38 18.51
CA THR A 19 9.35 -1.31 19.21
C THR A 19 8.02 -0.95 18.54
N TYR A 20 7.95 -1.03 17.21
CA TYR A 20 6.81 -0.51 16.45
C TYR A 20 6.18 -1.52 15.51
N ALA A 21 6.96 -2.28 14.74
CA ALA A 21 6.42 -3.22 13.76
C ALA A 21 5.72 -4.42 14.42
N LEU A 22 6.39 -5.11 15.33
CA LEU A 22 5.83 -6.27 16.03
C LEU A 22 4.55 -5.92 16.83
N PRO A 23 4.53 -4.87 17.66
CA PRO A 23 3.33 -4.51 18.41
C PRO A 23 2.29 -3.73 17.59
N ARG A 24 2.45 -3.61 16.27
CA ARG A 24 1.55 -2.84 15.38
C ARG A 24 1.33 -1.40 15.80
N ARG A 25 2.36 -0.74 16.25
CA ARG A 25 2.31 0.64 16.75
C ARG A 25 2.83 1.61 15.70
N PRO A 26 1.99 2.48 15.10
CA PRO A 26 2.45 3.55 14.24
C PRO A 26 3.36 4.52 14.99
N VAL A 27 4.31 5.13 14.28
CA VAL A 27 5.20 6.16 14.83
C VAL A 27 5.53 7.21 13.78
N VAL A 28 5.54 8.47 14.20
CA VAL A 28 5.98 9.59 13.35
C VAL A 28 7.48 9.79 13.53
N VAL A 29 8.20 9.90 12.42
CA VAL A 29 9.61 10.29 12.40
C VAL A 29 9.68 11.72 11.89
N ARG A 30 9.81 12.67 12.80
CA ARG A 30 9.83 14.10 12.47
C ARG A 30 11.10 14.49 11.72
N GLY A 31 10.91 15.16 10.58
CA GLY A 31 12.01 15.68 9.77
C GLY A 31 12.96 14.60 9.24
N LEU A 32 12.47 13.37 8.99
CA LEU A 32 13.31 12.24 8.53
C LEU A 32 14.15 12.58 7.29
N PHE A 33 13.60 13.41 6.42
CA PHE A 33 14.22 13.80 5.15
C PHE A 33 14.64 15.28 5.10
N ARG A 34 14.67 15.98 6.23
CA ARG A 34 14.95 17.42 6.30
C ARG A 34 16.34 17.79 5.75
N ASP A 35 17.34 16.95 6.05
CA ASP A 35 18.72 17.19 5.69
C ASP A 35 19.12 16.49 4.37
N GLN A 36 18.13 16.10 3.57
CA GLN A 36 18.33 15.47 2.26
C GLN A 36 17.86 16.38 1.14
N PRO A 37 18.39 16.24 -0.10
CA PRO A 37 18.03 17.08 -1.23
C PRO A 37 16.52 17.13 -1.53
N ILE A 38 15.76 16.10 -1.16
CA ILE A 38 14.30 16.09 -1.31
C ILE A 38 13.60 17.25 -0.57
N ALA A 39 14.22 17.81 0.45
CA ALA A 39 13.71 18.99 1.14
C ALA A 39 13.56 20.22 0.22
N GLU A 40 14.23 20.26 -0.94
CA GLU A 40 14.03 21.27 -1.96
C GLU A 40 12.62 21.20 -2.59
N ALA A 41 11.98 20.04 -2.56
CA ALA A 41 10.60 19.83 -3.00
C ALA A 41 9.55 20.13 -1.90
N ALA A 42 9.96 20.59 -0.71
CA ALA A 42 9.06 20.78 0.43
C ALA A 42 8.03 21.92 0.25
N THR A 43 8.03 22.57 -0.89
CA THR A 43 7.03 23.58 -1.30
C THR A 43 6.47 23.25 -2.68
N VAL A 44 5.28 23.74 -2.98
CA VAL A 44 4.67 23.61 -4.33
C VAL A 44 5.62 24.15 -5.40
N ALA A 45 6.21 25.32 -5.17
CA ALA A 45 7.16 25.93 -6.11
C ALA A 45 8.42 25.08 -6.32
N GLY A 46 8.97 24.50 -5.23
CA GLY A 46 10.10 23.58 -5.29
C GLY A 46 9.76 22.31 -6.06
N ALA A 47 8.61 21.70 -5.76
CA ALA A 47 8.13 20.52 -6.45
C ALA A 47 7.91 20.76 -7.95
N ARG A 48 7.29 21.89 -8.32
CA ARG A 48 7.11 22.28 -9.73
C ARG A 48 8.44 22.46 -10.46
N ARG A 49 9.42 23.10 -9.83
CA ARG A 49 10.75 23.28 -10.42
C ARG A 49 11.45 21.93 -10.69
N LEU A 50 11.27 20.95 -9.81
CA LEU A 50 11.94 19.66 -9.90
C LEU A 50 11.19 18.63 -10.74
N LEU A 51 9.86 18.70 -10.77
CA LEU A 51 8.97 17.65 -11.29
C LEU A 51 7.89 18.20 -12.25
N GLY A 52 7.90 19.49 -12.60
CA GLY A 52 6.80 20.13 -13.32
C GLY A 52 6.43 19.43 -14.63
N ASP A 53 7.42 18.96 -15.37
CA ASP A 53 7.23 18.22 -16.63
C ASP A 53 6.95 16.72 -16.42
N ALA A 54 7.00 16.22 -15.16
CA ALA A 54 6.78 14.80 -14.92
C ALA A 54 5.34 14.42 -15.28
N PRO A 55 5.14 13.36 -16.07
CA PRO A 55 3.81 12.90 -16.42
C PRO A 55 3.09 12.30 -15.21
N VAL A 56 1.87 12.73 -15.00
CA VAL A 56 0.96 12.24 -13.96
C VAL A 56 -0.32 11.68 -14.57
N LEU A 57 -0.85 10.62 -13.98
CA LEU A 57 -2.14 10.07 -14.37
C LEU A 57 -3.19 10.53 -13.35
N ILE A 58 -4.04 11.46 -13.77
CA ILE A 58 -5.11 12.02 -12.97
C ILE A 58 -6.28 11.05 -12.98
N LYS A 59 -6.70 10.64 -11.80
CA LYS A 59 -7.82 9.70 -11.61
C LYS A 59 -8.91 10.36 -10.77
N GLU A 60 -10.11 9.81 -10.82
CA GLU A 60 -11.10 10.10 -9.79
C GLU A 60 -10.67 9.43 -8.48
N GLU A 61 -10.94 10.09 -7.37
CA GLU A 61 -10.71 9.55 -6.04
C GLU A 61 -11.55 8.27 -5.86
N TYR A 62 -10.87 7.17 -5.47
CA TYR A 62 -11.43 5.82 -5.53
C TYR A 62 -12.74 5.66 -4.74
N SER A 63 -12.87 6.32 -3.58
CA SER A 63 -14.06 6.20 -2.76
C SER A 63 -15.30 6.91 -3.35
N ARG A 64 -15.12 7.85 -4.27
CA ARG A 64 -16.22 8.47 -4.99
C ARG A 64 -16.86 7.52 -6.00
N SER A 65 -16.07 6.64 -6.60
CA SER A 65 -16.57 5.62 -7.52
C SER A 65 -17.47 4.58 -6.85
N PHE A 66 -17.39 4.41 -5.52
CA PHE A 66 -18.34 3.56 -4.78
C PHE A 66 -19.68 4.26 -4.48
N ALA A 67 -19.71 5.58 -4.51
CA ALA A 67 -20.91 6.36 -4.20
C ALA A 67 -21.73 6.75 -5.43
N GLY A 68 -21.17 6.56 -6.63
CA GLY A 68 -21.77 6.92 -7.91
C GLY A 68 -22.41 5.73 -8.65
N ASP A 69 -22.94 6.01 -9.81
CA ASP A 69 -23.57 5.06 -10.75
C ASP A 69 -22.58 4.16 -11.51
N GLY A 70 -21.34 4.08 -11.04
CA GLY A 70 -20.38 3.06 -11.46
C GLY A 70 -19.52 3.39 -12.68
N GLN A 71 -19.59 4.61 -13.20
CA GLN A 71 -18.69 5.06 -14.28
C GLN A 71 -17.74 6.13 -13.75
N ALA A 72 -16.57 5.70 -13.27
CA ALA A 72 -15.48 6.65 -13.04
C ALA A 72 -15.05 7.26 -14.38
N PRO A 73 -14.79 8.58 -14.43
CA PRO A 73 -14.22 9.20 -15.62
C PRO A 73 -12.90 8.51 -16.01
N GLU A 74 -12.66 8.43 -17.31
CA GLU A 74 -11.39 7.91 -17.82
C GLU A 74 -10.21 8.67 -17.19
N PRO A 75 -9.14 7.95 -16.81
CA PRO A 75 -7.92 8.59 -16.33
C PRO A 75 -7.33 9.53 -17.38
N GLU A 76 -6.88 10.69 -16.95
CA GLU A 76 -6.29 11.71 -17.81
C GLU A 76 -4.78 11.78 -17.60
N LEU A 77 -4.01 11.75 -18.68
CA LEU A 77 -2.56 11.99 -18.65
C LEU A 77 -2.29 13.50 -18.78
N ALA A 78 -1.51 14.07 -17.86
CA ALA A 78 -1.11 15.46 -17.85
C ALA A 78 0.32 15.62 -17.31
N SER A 79 0.89 16.82 -17.36
CA SER A 79 2.08 17.15 -16.58
C SER A 79 1.71 17.47 -15.12
N LEU A 80 2.68 17.39 -14.21
CA LEU A 80 2.47 17.84 -12.84
C LEU A 80 2.06 19.34 -12.81
N ASP A 81 2.67 20.18 -13.65
CA ASP A 81 2.34 21.59 -13.74
C ASP A 81 0.89 21.82 -14.16
N ASP A 82 0.40 21.09 -15.16
CA ASP A 82 -1.00 21.15 -15.56
C ASP A 82 -1.95 20.69 -14.45
N TYR A 83 -1.57 19.64 -13.73
CA TYR A 83 -2.36 19.16 -12.61
C TYR A 83 -2.43 20.20 -11.48
N VAL A 84 -1.29 20.78 -11.10
CA VAL A 84 -1.23 21.86 -10.09
C VAL A 84 -2.05 23.06 -10.52
N GLY A 85 -1.92 23.48 -11.77
CA GLY A 85 -2.64 24.65 -12.30
C GLY A 85 -4.16 24.48 -12.32
N ARG A 86 -4.64 23.24 -12.49
CA ARG A 86 -6.09 22.95 -12.55
C ARG A 86 -6.72 22.61 -11.21
N TYR A 87 -5.99 21.89 -10.35
CA TYR A 87 -6.57 21.26 -9.16
C TYR A 87 -5.83 21.61 -7.85
N GLY A 88 -4.72 22.35 -7.92
CA GLY A 88 -3.92 22.67 -6.74
C GLY A 88 -4.67 23.48 -5.70
N ASP A 89 -5.47 24.46 -6.12
CA ASP A 89 -6.28 25.33 -5.25
C ASP A 89 -7.76 24.94 -5.20
N GLU A 90 -8.16 23.88 -5.91
CA GLU A 90 -9.54 23.42 -5.96
C GLU A 90 -9.85 22.45 -4.80
N PRO A 91 -10.61 22.91 -3.77
CA PRO A 91 -10.92 22.04 -2.65
C PRO A 91 -11.90 20.94 -3.08
N ASP A 92 -11.66 19.74 -2.59
CA ASP A 92 -12.55 18.59 -2.79
C ASP A 92 -12.87 18.29 -4.27
N SER A 93 -11.88 18.51 -5.14
CA SER A 93 -12.04 18.32 -6.60
C SER A 93 -12.39 16.88 -6.99
N GLY A 94 -12.08 15.92 -6.14
CA GLY A 94 -12.16 14.50 -6.47
C GLY A 94 -11.15 14.04 -7.52
N ARG A 95 -10.25 14.92 -7.95
CA ARG A 95 -9.20 14.61 -8.91
C ARG A 95 -7.88 14.42 -8.20
N VAL A 96 -7.35 13.22 -8.27
CA VAL A 96 -6.15 12.80 -7.52
C VAL A 96 -5.17 12.07 -8.41
N VAL A 97 -3.90 12.10 -8.01
CA VAL A 97 -2.87 11.21 -8.54
C VAL A 97 -2.56 10.19 -7.46
N THR A 98 -2.85 8.93 -7.73
CA THR A 98 -2.67 7.83 -6.77
C THR A 98 -1.82 6.71 -7.37
N GLU A 99 -1.01 6.09 -6.53
CA GLU A 99 -0.13 5.00 -6.92
C GLU A 99 0.73 5.33 -8.14
N TRP A 100 1.13 6.60 -8.20
CA TRP A 100 2.07 7.07 -9.19
C TRP A 100 3.47 6.61 -8.77
N ASP A 101 4.09 5.85 -9.62
CA ASP A 101 5.46 5.43 -9.34
C ASP A 101 6.34 6.65 -9.10
N VAL A 102 7.05 6.68 -7.99
CA VAL A 102 7.89 7.82 -7.62
C VAL A 102 8.82 8.17 -8.78
N PRO A 103 8.74 9.40 -9.31
CA PRO A 103 9.56 9.80 -10.45
C PRO A 103 11.04 9.58 -10.17
N PRO A 104 11.77 9.15 -11.17
CA PRO A 104 13.20 8.94 -11.04
C PRO A 104 13.95 10.14 -10.49
N THR A 105 13.63 11.33 -10.94
CA THR A 105 14.21 12.59 -10.42
C THR A 105 14.00 12.75 -8.92
N LEU A 106 12.85 12.31 -8.38
CA LEU A 106 12.61 12.36 -6.95
C LEU A 106 13.40 11.28 -6.21
N LEU A 107 13.57 10.10 -6.81
CA LEU A 107 14.38 9.01 -6.23
C LEU A 107 15.85 9.40 -6.05
N GLU A 108 16.34 10.35 -6.84
CA GLU A 108 17.70 10.88 -6.72
C GLU A 108 17.90 11.81 -5.53
N LEU A 109 16.82 12.33 -5.00
CA LEU A 109 16.85 13.37 -3.99
C LEU A 109 16.84 12.82 -2.55
N PHE A 110 16.72 11.51 -2.37
CA PHE A 110 16.75 10.92 -1.03
C PHE A 110 17.45 9.56 -0.98
N THR A 111 17.95 9.25 0.19
CA THR A 111 18.50 7.94 0.51
C THR A 111 17.46 7.12 1.25
N LEU A 112 17.23 5.89 0.79
CA LEU A 112 16.31 4.97 1.44
C LEU A 112 16.79 4.67 2.87
N PRO A 113 15.95 4.89 3.91
CA PRO A 113 16.31 4.54 5.28
C PRO A 113 16.68 3.06 5.40
N GLU A 114 17.69 2.74 6.23
CA GLU A 114 18.22 1.38 6.38
C GLU A 114 17.11 0.38 6.79
N PHE A 115 16.22 0.79 7.70
CA PHE A 115 15.12 -0.05 8.15
C PHE A 115 14.09 -0.36 7.05
N CYS A 116 14.08 0.39 5.92
CA CYS A 116 13.23 0.13 4.76
C CYS A 116 13.88 -0.79 3.73
N ARG A 117 15.18 -1.08 3.86
CA ARG A 117 15.89 -1.87 2.85
C ARG A 117 15.30 -3.28 2.74
N PRO A 118 15.22 -3.82 1.53
CA PRO A 118 14.79 -5.18 1.29
C PRO A 118 15.63 -6.18 2.08
N GLN A 119 14.98 -7.22 2.61
CA GLN A 119 15.64 -8.34 3.30
C GLN A 119 15.49 -9.62 2.47
N ALA A 120 16.57 -10.36 2.31
CA ALA A 120 16.52 -11.69 1.70
C ALA A 120 15.62 -12.62 2.56
N PRO A 121 14.90 -13.58 1.98
CA PRO A 121 14.79 -13.88 0.54
C PRO A 121 13.73 -13.03 -0.20
N VAL A 122 13.03 -12.14 0.48
CA VAL A 122 11.92 -11.36 -0.11
C VAL A 122 12.37 -9.92 -0.34
N HIS A 123 12.87 -9.65 -1.54
CA HIS A 123 13.22 -8.31 -1.99
C HIS A 123 11.97 -7.60 -2.54
N ASP A 124 11.18 -7.02 -1.64
CA ASP A 124 9.85 -6.53 -1.95
C ASP A 124 9.71 -5.07 -1.52
N LEU A 125 10.17 -4.17 -2.38
CA LEU A 125 10.13 -2.73 -2.17
C LEU A 125 9.29 -2.05 -3.25
N PHE A 126 8.29 -1.25 -2.83
CA PHE A 126 7.48 -0.43 -3.73
C PHE A 126 7.50 1.03 -3.27
N LEU A 127 7.60 1.93 -4.23
CA LEU A 127 7.56 3.37 -4.01
C LEU A 127 6.47 3.97 -4.89
N HIS A 128 5.40 4.47 -4.26
CA HIS A 128 4.30 5.11 -4.96
C HIS A 128 4.05 6.51 -4.40
N ALA A 129 3.86 7.48 -5.27
CA ALA A 129 3.53 8.84 -4.92
C ALA A 129 2.01 9.10 -5.03
N PHE A 130 1.57 10.08 -4.27
CA PHE A 130 0.17 10.49 -4.15
C PHE A 130 0.12 12.02 -4.10
N LEU A 131 -0.74 12.61 -4.92
CA LEU A 131 -0.97 14.06 -4.95
C LEU A 131 -2.46 14.33 -4.94
N ALA A 132 -2.87 15.33 -4.16
CA ALA A 132 -4.22 15.85 -4.23
C ALA A 132 -4.32 17.27 -3.67
N GLY A 133 -5.35 17.97 -4.09
CA GLY A 133 -5.76 19.25 -3.53
C GLY A 133 -6.40 19.10 -2.15
N PRO A 134 -6.59 20.22 -1.39
CA PRO A 134 -7.18 20.21 -0.08
C PRO A 134 -8.58 19.59 -0.08
N GLY A 135 -8.94 18.89 1.00
CA GLY A 135 -10.25 18.23 1.15
C GLY A 135 -10.36 16.87 0.45
N ASN A 136 -9.47 16.53 -0.49
CA ASN A 136 -9.40 15.16 -1.01
C ASN A 136 -8.85 14.21 0.06
N TYR A 137 -9.19 12.95 -0.04
CA TYR A 137 -8.87 11.96 0.99
C TYR A 137 -8.62 10.58 0.41
N ALA A 138 -7.91 9.75 1.16
CA ALA A 138 -7.90 8.30 0.98
C ALA A 138 -8.84 7.69 2.02
N HIS A 139 -9.85 6.97 1.55
CA HIS A 139 -10.85 6.35 2.41
C HIS A 139 -10.22 5.40 3.44
N LEU A 140 -10.88 5.19 4.56
CA LEU A 140 -10.44 4.30 5.62
C LEU A 140 -10.20 2.89 5.10
N HIS A 141 -8.94 2.43 5.17
CA HIS A 141 -8.53 1.12 4.66
C HIS A 141 -7.28 0.61 5.39
N PHE A 142 -6.92 -0.63 5.15
CA PHE A 142 -5.55 -1.13 5.31
C PHE A 142 -4.99 -1.58 3.97
N ASP A 143 -3.67 -1.51 3.82
CA ASP A 143 -3.02 -1.91 2.57
C ASP A 143 -3.14 -3.41 2.32
N GLN A 144 -3.80 -3.77 1.21
CA GLN A 144 -4.07 -5.17 0.84
C GLN A 144 -2.80 -5.97 0.59
N ASP A 145 -1.73 -5.30 0.20
CA ASP A 145 -0.45 -5.95 -0.11
C ASP A 145 0.31 -6.40 1.13
N GLN A 146 -0.21 -6.06 2.32
CA GLN A 146 0.30 -6.49 3.63
C GLN A 146 1.81 -6.23 3.82
N ARG A 147 2.27 -5.04 3.44
CA ARG A 147 3.61 -4.52 3.73
C ARG A 147 3.57 -3.51 4.86
N HIS A 148 4.71 -3.30 5.48
CA HIS A 148 4.91 -2.09 6.27
C HIS A 148 5.01 -0.89 5.33
N VAL A 149 4.54 0.25 5.79
CA VAL A 149 4.53 1.50 5.02
C VAL A 149 5.28 2.58 5.78
N LEU A 150 6.20 3.24 5.09
CA LEU A 150 6.71 4.54 5.52
C LEU A 150 6.09 5.58 4.57
N LEU A 151 5.09 6.30 5.06
CA LEU A 151 4.46 7.43 4.37
C LEU A 151 5.32 8.67 4.58
N VAL A 152 5.88 9.21 3.52
CA VAL A 152 6.76 10.40 3.54
C VAL A 152 5.98 11.58 2.98
N GLN A 153 5.87 12.67 3.74
CA GLN A 153 5.26 13.90 3.28
C GLN A 153 6.31 14.76 2.58
N VAL A 154 6.11 15.04 1.30
CA VAL A 154 7.05 15.82 0.49
C VAL A 154 6.75 17.31 0.62
N PHE A 155 5.54 17.74 0.26
CA PHE A 155 5.07 19.13 0.45
C PHE A 155 3.59 19.16 0.81
N GLY A 156 3.11 20.31 1.31
CA GLY A 156 1.78 20.44 1.87
C GLY A 156 1.60 19.63 3.15
N ARG A 157 0.47 19.76 3.82
CA ARG A 157 0.15 19.03 5.04
C ARG A 157 -0.88 17.94 4.77
N LYS A 158 -0.70 16.81 5.44
CA LYS A 158 -1.62 15.67 5.36
C LYS A 158 -2.00 15.23 6.76
N ARG A 159 -3.31 15.14 7.03
CA ARG A 159 -3.79 14.48 8.24
C ARG A 159 -3.86 12.98 8.00
N VAL A 160 -3.37 12.21 8.95
CA VAL A 160 -3.49 10.75 8.94
C VAL A 160 -4.13 10.30 10.24
N VAL A 161 -5.19 9.50 10.11
CA VAL A 161 -5.84 8.81 11.23
C VAL A 161 -5.49 7.34 11.12
N VAL A 162 -5.08 6.72 12.22
CA VAL A 162 -4.72 5.31 12.27
C VAL A 162 -5.52 4.57 13.34
N PHE A 163 -5.81 3.29 13.08
CA PHE A 163 -6.42 2.41 14.06
C PHE A 163 -5.66 1.07 14.11
N PRO A 164 -5.56 0.46 15.28
CA PRO A 164 -4.96 -0.87 15.39
C PRO A 164 -5.81 -1.92 14.64
N PRO A 165 -5.26 -3.06 14.23
CA PRO A 165 -6.02 -4.15 13.61
C PRO A 165 -7.24 -4.57 14.45
N SER A 166 -7.13 -4.57 15.77
CA SER A 166 -8.23 -4.88 16.71
C SER A 166 -9.43 -3.94 16.63
N ALA A 167 -9.28 -2.76 16.00
CA ALA A 167 -10.38 -1.84 15.77
C ALA A 167 -11.36 -2.31 14.68
N SER A 168 -11.04 -3.36 13.92
CA SER A 168 -11.85 -3.86 12.79
C SER A 168 -13.33 -4.03 13.14
N ARG A 169 -13.64 -4.49 14.38
CA ARG A 169 -15.02 -4.62 14.89
C ARG A 169 -15.82 -3.31 14.87
N TRP A 170 -15.16 -2.15 14.95
CA TRP A 170 -15.76 -0.83 14.94
C TRP A 170 -15.82 -0.23 13.54
N LEU A 171 -14.93 -0.69 12.64
CA LEU A 171 -14.73 -0.11 11.33
C LEU A 171 -15.57 -0.77 10.24
N HIS A 172 -16.26 -1.86 10.57
CA HIS A 172 -17.13 -2.62 9.67
C HIS A 172 -16.43 -2.96 8.34
N PRO A 173 -15.45 -3.88 8.37
CA PRO A 173 -14.66 -4.20 7.19
C PRO A 173 -15.49 -4.68 6.01
N PHE A 174 -15.16 -4.12 4.87
CA PHE A 174 -15.58 -4.55 3.56
C PHE A 174 -14.32 -4.83 2.73
N GLY A 175 -13.85 -6.05 2.76
CA GLY A 175 -12.49 -6.34 2.32
C GLY A 175 -11.47 -5.62 3.18
N ASN A 176 -10.61 -4.85 2.54
CA ASN A 176 -9.65 -3.98 3.20
C ASN A 176 -10.19 -2.56 3.45
N LEU A 177 -11.43 -2.26 3.10
CA LEU A 177 -12.06 -0.96 3.31
C LEU A 177 -12.92 -0.98 4.56
N GLY A 178 -12.88 0.09 5.34
CA GLY A 178 -13.84 0.32 6.41
C GLY A 178 -15.12 0.94 5.86
N SER A 179 -16.28 0.51 6.34
CA SER A 179 -17.56 1.11 5.91
C SER A 179 -17.84 2.47 6.57
N ILE A 180 -17.00 2.89 7.51
CA ILE A 180 -17.16 4.16 8.22
C ILE A 180 -16.57 5.29 7.38
N ARG A 181 -17.37 6.34 7.15
CA ARG A 181 -16.99 7.51 6.34
C ARG A 181 -16.50 8.64 7.24
N LEU A 182 -15.22 8.62 7.62
CA LEU A 182 -14.62 9.65 8.49
C LEU A 182 -14.68 11.06 7.88
N GLN A 183 -14.59 11.19 6.58
CA GLN A 183 -14.67 12.46 5.86
C GLN A 183 -16.04 13.15 5.96
N GLY A 184 -17.10 12.38 6.20
CA GLY A 184 -18.47 12.92 6.36
C GLY A 184 -18.83 13.34 7.77
N MET A 185 -17.97 13.07 8.75
CA MET A 185 -18.21 13.39 10.15
C MET A 185 -17.81 14.82 10.47
N ALA A 186 -18.61 15.48 11.34
CA ALA A 186 -18.18 16.73 11.98
C ALA A 186 -16.90 16.48 12.81
N PRO A 187 -16.00 17.48 12.94
CA PRO A 187 -14.71 17.27 13.65
C PRO A 187 -14.86 16.64 15.03
N ALA A 188 -15.79 17.12 15.85
CA ALA A 188 -16.02 16.58 17.20
C ALA A 188 -16.56 15.13 17.19
N GLU A 189 -17.42 14.80 16.22
CA GLU A 189 -17.96 13.45 16.04
C GLU A 189 -16.85 12.50 15.60
N ARG A 190 -16.03 12.92 14.63
CA ARG A 190 -14.87 12.16 14.17
C ARG A 190 -13.89 11.88 15.29
N ASP A 191 -13.55 12.89 16.10
CA ASP A 191 -12.65 12.74 17.24
C ASP A 191 -13.22 11.77 18.29
N ALA A 192 -14.52 11.85 18.56
CA ALA A 192 -15.19 10.92 19.46
C ALA A 192 -15.14 9.48 18.94
N PHE A 193 -15.36 9.28 17.63
CA PHE A 193 -15.28 7.97 17.02
C PHE A 193 -13.84 7.42 17.01
N ILE A 194 -12.85 8.25 16.68
CA ILE A 194 -11.42 7.85 16.73
C ILE A 194 -11.07 7.37 18.14
N ALA A 195 -11.46 8.12 19.16
CA ALA A 195 -11.21 7.75 20.54
C ALA A 195 -11.91 6.45 20.96
N LEU A 196 -13.17 6.26 20.54
CA LEU A 196 -13.97 5.05 20.80
C LEU A 196 -13.33 3.81 20.18
N ALA A 197 -12.89 3.91 18.95
CA ALA A 197 -12.26 2.80 18.21
C ALA A 197 -10.78 2.57 18.58
N GLY A 198 -10.25 3.36 19.53
CA GLY A 198 -8.84 3.24 19.97
C GLY A 198 -7.82 3.76 18.96
N GLY A 199 -8.27 4.67 18.08
CA GLY A 199 -7.43 5.29 17.07
C GLY A 199 -6.57 6.44 17.59
N ALA A 200 -5.70 6.92 16.71
CA ALA A 200 -4.85 8.09 16.91
C ALA A 200 -4.77 8.90 15.60
N GLN A 201 -4.36 10.16 15.69
CA GLN A 201 -4.20 11.00 14.50
C GLN A 201 -2.94 11.87 14.59
N VAL A 202 -2.48 12.31 13.42
CA VAL A 202 -1.35 13.24 13.27
C VAL A 202 -1.56 14.12 12.05
N ILE A 203 -0.99 15.32 12.06
CA ILE A 203 -0.73 16.12 10.86
C ILE A 203 0.76 15.97 10.53
N LEU A 204 1.05 15.50 9.32
CA LEU A 204 2.39 15.41 8.78
C LEU A 204 2.72 16.73 8.08
N GLU A 205 3.84 17.30 8.45
CA GLU A 205 4.47 18.45 7.79
C GLU A 205 5.45 17.98 6.71
N PRO A 206 5.85 18.83 5.75
CA PRO A 206 6.90 18.48 4.79
C PRO A 206 8.16 17.93 5.47
N THR A 207 8.73 16.88 4.87
CA THR A 207 9.89 16.10 5.35
C THR A 207 9.61 15.14 6.52
N ASP A 208 8.42 15.15 7.12
CA ASP A 208 8.03 14.15 8.11
C ASP A 208 7.73 12.82 7.44
N ALA A 209 7.86 11.75 8.21
CA ALA A 209 7.42 10.43 7.79
C ALA A 209 6.58 9.74 8.88
N LEU A 210 5.58 8.98 8.48
CA LEU A 210 4.80 8.11 9.35
C LEU A 210 5.09 6.65 9.01
N PHE A 211 5.66 5.92 9.96
CA PHE A 211 5.75 4.48 9.87
C PHE A 211 4.43 3.86 10.29
N MET A 212 3.83 3.09 9.41
CA MET A 212 2.63 2.29 9.64
C MET A 212 2.99 0.81 9.49
N PRO A 213 2.91 0.03 10.55
CA PRO A 213 3.02 -1.42 10.46
C PRO A 213 1.97 -2.02 9.52
N LEU A 214 2.25 -3.18 8.96
CA LEU A 214 1.30 -3.89 8.09
C LEU A 214 -0.05 -4.08 8.79
N LEU A 215 -1.14 -4.06 8.02
CA LEU A 215 -2.53 -4.23 8.46
C LEU A 215 -3.07 -3.14 9.41
N VAL A 216 -2.33 -2.08 9.68
CA VAL A 216 -2.85 -0.92 10.40
C VAL A 216 -3.89 -0.22 9.52
N TRP A 217 -5.09 -0.02 10.06
CA TRP A 217 -6.12 0.76 9.42
C TRP A 217 -5.71 2.23 9.36
N HIS A 218 -5.93 2.86 8.23
CA HIS A 218 -5.62 4.28 8.09
C HIS A 218 -6.59 5.00 7.16
N PHE A 219 -6.77 6.27 7.46
CA PHE A 219 -7.47 7.26 6.67
C PHE A 219 -6.53 8.45 6.51
N ALA A 220 -6.51 9.08 5.36
CA ALA A 220 -5.69 10.27 5.13
C ALA A 220 -6.50 11.33 4.39
N ASP A 221 -6.44 12.58 4.83
CA ASP A 221 -6.99 13.72 4.13
C ASP A 221 -5.95 14.82 3.92
N TYR A 222 -6.04 15.50 2.80
CA TYR A 222 -5.14 16.59 2.44
C TYR A 222 -5.62 17.89 3.08
N VAL A 223 -4.82 18.43 3.99
CA VAL A 223 -5.08 19.72 4.64
C VAL A 223 -4.79 20.85 3.65
N ASP A 224 -3.68 20.73 2.95
CA ASP A 224 -3.26 21.62 1.86
C ASP A 224 -3.10 20.81 0.57
N PHE A 225 -2.94 21.49 -0.57
CA PHE A 225 -2.42 20.82 -1.75
C PHE A 225 -1.07 20.19 -1.41
N GLY A 226 -0.94 18.88 -1.63
CA GLY A 226 0.22 18.17 -1.14
C GLY A 226 0.60 16.92 -1.92
N MET A 227 1.86 16.57 -1.75
CA MET A 227 2.46 15.33 -2.26
C MET A 227 3.03 14.52 -1.12
N SER A 228 2.78 13.25 -1.15
CA SER A 228 3.47 12.25 -0.34
C SER A 228 3.88 11.06 -1.19
N PHE A 229 4.80 10.25 -0.70
CA PHE A 229 5.03 8.94 -1.27
C PHE A 229 5.11 7.87 -0.18
N ASN A 230 4.75 6.66 -0.55
CA ASN A 230 4.84 5.50 0.32
C ASN A 230 6.05 4.66 -0.08
N ILE A 231 6.87 4.31 0.91
CA ILE A 231 7.85 3.22 0.82
C ILE A 231 7.18 2.01 1.45
N ARG A 232 6.82 1.01 0.63
CA ARG A 232 6.20 -0.24 1.06
C ARG A 232 7.24 -1.34 1.09
N PHE A 233 7.45 -1.98 2.24
CA PHE A 233 8.58 -2.86 2.46
C PHE A 233 8.28 -3.99 3.45
N ARG A 234 9.16 -5.00 3.48
CA ARG A 234 9.21 -6.11 4.43
C ARG A 234 7.87 -6.79 4.67
N ARG A 235 7.52 -7.77 3.87
CA ARG A 235 6.50 -8.78 4.20
C ARG A 235 7.13 -10.16 4.14
N ASN A 236 6.74 -11.05 5.03
CA ASN A 236 7.16 -12.44 4.95
C ASN A 236 6.38 -13.23 3.89
N ALA A 237 6.77 -14.48 3.64
CA ALA A 237 6.15 -15.32 2.62
C ALA A 237 4.67 -15.61 2.92
N HIS A 238 4.29 -15.73 4.19
CA HIS A 238 2.93 -16.03 4.63
C HIS A 238 1.99 -14.84 4.40
N ASN A 239 2.41 -13.62 4.79
CA ASN A 239 1.66 -12.41 4.49
C ASN A 239 1.58 -12.14 2.99
N ARG A 240 2.63 -12.48 2.24
CA ARG A 240 2.57 -12.41 0.77
C ARG A 240 1.51 -13.35 0.20
N PHE A 241 1.43 -14.59 0.69
CA PHE A 241 0.41 -15.54 0.29
C PHE A 241 -1.00 -15.05 0.66
N LEU A 242 -1.17 -14.50 1.86
CA LEU A 242 -2.45 -13.99 2.38
C LEU A 242 -2.81 -12.58 1.86
N SER A 243 -1.99 -11.99 0.98
CA SER A 243 -2.21 -10.64 0.46
C SER A 243 -3.32 -10.58 -0.59
N ALA A 244 -3.61 -9.35 -1.03
CA ALA A 244 -4.65 -9.03 -1.99
C ALA A 244 -4.58 -9.79 -3.31
N ASP A 245 -3.38 -10.14 -3.74
CA ASP A 245 -3.21 -10.88 -4.98
C ASP A 245 -3.98 -12.21 -4.98
N ASN A 246 -4.22 -12.75 -3.78
CA ASN A 246 -4.84 -14.05 -3.58
C ASN A 246 -6.22 -13.99 -2.90
N PHE A 247 -6.38 -13.11 -1.90
CA PHE A 247 -7.55 -13.10 -1.01
C PHE A 247 -8.13 -11.71 -0.78
N ALA A 248 -7.90 -10.79 -1.70
CA ALA A 248 -8.48 -9.45 -1.62
C ALA A 248 -10.00 -9.51 -1.47
N GLY A 249 -10.52 -8.69 -0.60
CA GLY A 249 -11.94 -8.55 -0.40
C GLY A 249 -12.56 -9.43 0.68
N ASP A 250 -11.81 -10.38 1.27
CA ASP A 250 -12.32 -11.12 2.41
C ASP A 250 -12.20 -10.28 3.69
N ARG A 251 -13.34 -10.14 4.41
CA ARG A 251 -13.41 -9.36 5.66
C ARG A 251 -12.61 -9.95 6.81
N TYR A 252 -12.27 -11.23 6.76
CA TYR A 252 -11.53 -11.93 7.81
C TYR A 252 -10.04 -11.98 7.51
N VAL A 253 -9.60 -11.62 6.32
CA VAL A 253 -8.19 -11.73 5.91
C VAL A 253 -7.26 -10.96 6.85
N GLN A 254 -7.69 -9.81 7.36
CA GLN A 254 -6.89 -9.04 8.31
C GLN A 254 -6.67 -9.80 9.62
N ALA A 255 -7.75 -10.28 10.24
CA ALA A 255 -7.67 -11.02 11.51
C ALA A 255 -6.86 -12.32 11.37
N VAL A 256 -6.97 -12.99 10.21
CA VAL A 256 -6.19 -14.19 9.92
C VAL A 256 -4.72 -13.86 9.67
N SER A 257 -4.41 -12.79 8.94
CA SER A 257 -3.04 -12.44 8.53
C SER A 257 -2.23 -11.77 9.63
N GLU A 258 -2.87 -11.11 10.56
CA GLU A 258 -2.24 -10.27 11.57
C GLU A 258 -1.16 -11.01 12.38
N PRO A 259 -1.39 -12.22 12.95
CA PRO A 259 -0.36 -12.94 13.69
C PRO A 259 0.84 -13.36 12.83
N PHE A 260 0.62 -13.69 11.56
CA PHE A 260 1.73 -14.00 10.65
C PHE A 260 2.67 -12.82 10.45
N GLY A 261 2.16 -11.61 10.51
CA GLY A 261 2.99 -10.41 10.40
C GLY A 261 3.93 -10.17 11.59
N ALA A 262 3.75 -10.87 12.71
CA ALA A 262 4.68 -10.86 13.82
C ALA A 262 5.89 -11.78 13.60
N VAL A 263 5.87 -12.59 12.56
CA VAL A 263 6.98 -13.50 12.24
C VAL A 263 7.99 -12.76 11.35
N ARG A 264 9.24 -12.72 11.76
CA ARG A 264 10.31 -12.08 10.96
C ARG A 264 10.51 -12.82 9.64
N VAL A 265 10.95 -12.07 8.63
CA VAL A 265 11.31 -12.67 7.34
C VAL A 265 12.40 -13.73 7.53
N GLY A 266 12.12 -14.96 7.08
CA GLY A 266 13.04 -16.09 7.19
C GLY A 266 12.91 -16.92 8.46
N ASP A 267 12.17 -16.45 9.47
CA ASP A 267 11.93 -17.26 10.67
C ASP A 267 10.86 -18.34 10.42
N PRO A 268 10.96 -19.50 11.09
CA PRO A 268 9.92 -20.51 11.04
C PRO A 268 8.65 -20.04 11.75
N LEU A 269 7.50 -20.53 11.28
CA LEU A 269 6.23 -20.27 11.97
C LEU A 269 6.22 -20.97 13.35
N PRO A 270 5.68 -20.32 14.38
CA PRO A 270 5.22 -20.99 15.59
C PRO A 270 4.28 -22.15 15.25
N ALA A 271 4.26 -23.19 16.06
CA ALA A 271 3.56 -24.44 15.76
C ALA A 271 2.05 -24.25 15.52
N ASP A 272 1.41 -23.38 16.27
CA ASP A 272 -0.01 -23.01 16.14
C ASP A 272 -0.28 -22.30 14.81
N LEU A 273 0.53 -21.32 14.45
CA LEU A 273 0.43 -20.62 13.17
C LEU A 273 0.76 -21.56 11.99
N ALA A 274 1.72 -22.47 12.16
CA ALA A 274 2.03 -23.47 11.14
C ALA A 274 0.83 -24.39 10.87
N ALA A 275 0.12 -24.82 11.90
CA ALA A 275 -1.08 -25.64 11.77
C ALA A 275 -2.22 -24.88 11.09
N GLU A 276 -2.45 -23.63 11.46
CA GLU A 276 -3.44 -22.79 10.79
C GLU A 276 -3.10 -22.54 9.33
N PHE A 277 -1.84 -22.25 9.04
CA PHE A 277 -1.39 -22.04 7.67
C PHE A 277 -1.55 -23.29 6.81
N ALA A 278 -1.22 -24.46 7.37
CA ALA A 278 -1.45 -25.76 6.70
C ALA A 278 -2.94 -25.98 6.38
N ARG A 279 -3.83 -25.59 7.29
CA ARG A 279 -5.29 -25.67 7.07
C ARG A 279 -5.72 -24.74 5.91
N ILE A 280 -5.19 -23.51 5.86
CA ILE A 280 -5.49 -22.55 4.80
C ILE A 280 -5.00 -23.08 3.44
N THR A 281 -3.77 -23.56 3.39
CA THR A 281 -3.16 -24.07 2.14
C THR A 281 -3.85 -25.35 1.66
N ALA A 282 -4.25 -26.24 2.57
CA ALA A 282 -4.99 -27.44 2.22
C ALA A 282 -6.33 -27.12 1.53
N VAL A 283 -7.07 -26.14 2.02
CA VAL A 283 -8.31 -25.70 1.36
C VAL A 283 -8.02 -24.97 0.05
N HIS A 284 -6.96 -24.15 0.01
CA HIS A 284 -6.57 -23.46 -1.21
C HIS A 284 -6.20 -24.42 -2.35
N ASP A 285 -5.48 -25.51 -2.03
CA ASP A 285 -4.93 -26.45 -3.00
C ASP A 285 -5.91 -27.61 -3.31
N ALA A 286 -7.01 -27.73 -2.58
CA ALA A 286 -8.04 -28.73 -2.85
C ALA A 286 -8.71 -28.51 -4.22
N ASP A 287 -9.19 -29.58 -4.80
CA ASP A 287 -10.01 -29.52 -6.00
C ASP A 287 -11.38 -28.89 -5.67
N HIS A 288 -11.71 -27.86 -6.40
CA HIS A 288 -12.99 -27.16 -6.31
C HIS A 288 -13.70 -27.17 -7.66
N PRO A 289 -15.04 -27.36 -7.72
CA PRO A 289 -15.77 -27.44 -8.97
C PRO A 289 -15.67 -26.15 -9.80
N ASP A 290 -15.51 -25.02 -9.13
CA ASP A 290 -15.35 -23.72 -9.76
C ASP A 290 -14.69 -22.69 -8.78
N ARG A 291 -14.38 -21.54 -9.33
CA ARG A 291 -13.79 -20.41 -8.61
C ARG A 291 -14.62 -19.93 -7.42
N GLU A 292 -15.95 -19.94 -7.57
CA GLU A 292 -16.85 -19.46 -6.52
C GLU A 292 -16.92 -20.43 -5.35
N ALA A 293 -16.91 -21.73 -5.62
CA ALA A 293 -16.85 -22.78 -4.60
C ALA A 293 -15.54 -22.68 -3.79
N LYS A 294 -14.41 -22.48 -4.46
CA LYS A 294 -13.13 -22.26 -3.81
C LYS A 294 -13.15 -21.00 -2.93
N TYR A 295 -13.69 -19.90 -3.45
CA TYR A 295 -13.84 -18.66 -2.68
C TYR A 295 -14.66 -18.86 -1.41
N ARG A 296 -15.81 -19.51 -1.51
CA ARG A 296 -16.67 -19.82 -0.34
C ARG A 296 -15.94 -20.69 0.69
N ALA A 297 -15.20 -21.70 0.25
CA ALA A 297 -14.43 -22.57 1.12
C ALA A 297 -13.31 -21.81 1.85
N MET A 298 -12.56 -20.97 1.16
CA MET A 298 -11.52 -20.12 1.74
C MET A 298 -12.12 -19.14 2.76
N ARG A 299 -13.19 -18.47 2.41
CA ARG A 299 -13.88 -17.54 3.30
C ARG A 299 -14.42 -18.20 4.56
N ALA A 300 -15.00 -19.40 4.44
CA ALA A 300 -15.43 -20.19 5.59
C ALA A 300 -14.24 -20.51 6.51
N THR A 301 -13.12 -20.92 5.92
CA THR A 301 -11.89 -21.22 6.66
C THR A 301 -11.35 -20.01 7.41
N PHE A 302 -11.29 -18.86 6.77
CA PHE A 302 -10.83 -17.60 7.40
C PHE A 302 -11.76 -17.19 8.55
N ARG A 303 -13.07 -17.24 8.34
CA ARG A 303 -14.06 -16.95 9.37
C ARG A 303 -13.89 -17.88 10.59
N ASP A 304 -13.69 -19.17 10.36
CA ASP A 304 -13.55 -20.14 11.44
C ASP A 304 -12.26 -19.91 12.23
N ILE A 305 -11.13 -19.62 11.56
CA ILE A 305 -9.86 -19.27 12.22
C ILE A 305 -10.03 -17.99 13.05
N ALA A 306 -10.59 -16.94 12.47
CA ALA A 306 -10.81 -15.68 13.17
C ALA A 306 -11.69 -15.85 14.42
N ARG A 307 -12.77 -16.64 14.32
CA ARG A 307 -13.63 -16.96 15.46
C ARG A 307 -12.93 -17.79 16.54
N GLN A 308 -12.11 -18.75 16.16
CA GLN A 308 -11.33 -19.56 17.11
C GLN A 308 -10.34 -18.72 17.92
N ARG A 309 -9.75 -17.71 17.30
CA ARG A 309 -8.87 -16.74 17.98
C ARG A 309 -9.63 -15.72 18.85
N GLY A 310 -10.94 -15.62 18.73
CA GLY A 310 -11.74 -14.58 19.35
C GLY A 310 -11.72 -13.23 18.64
N ASP A 311 -10.97 -13.11 17.55
CA ASP A 311 -10.81 -11.87 16.77
C ASP A 311 -11.92 -11.65 15.75
N GLY A 312 -12.67 -12.68 15.46
CA GLY A 312 -13.77 -12.66 14.52
C GLY A 312 -15.09 -12.24 15.14
N ALA A 313 -15.07 -11.45 16.21
CA ALA A 313 -16.27 -10.90 16.79
C ALA A 313 -17.09 -10.20 15.69
N ASP A 314 -18.37 -10.50 15.64
CA ASP A 314 -19.28 -9.80 14.72
C ASP A 314 -19.14 -8.30 14.94
N PRO A 315 -19.22 -7.51 13.85
CA PRO A 315 -19.04 -6.07 13.95
C PRO A 315 -19.97 -5.48 15.03
N VAL A 316 -19.42 -4.60 15.85
CA VAL A 316 -20.26 -3.82 16.76
C VAL A 316 -20.90 -2.71 15.92
N TYR A 317 -22.19 -2.77 15.70
CA TYR A 317 -22.92 -1.75 14.96
C TYR A 317 -22.99 -0.46 15.81
N VAL A 318 -22.13 0.48 15.50
CA VAL A 318 -22.15 1.83 16.10
C VAL A 318 -23.13 2.72 15.36
N PHE A 319 -23.27 2.48 14.05
CA PHE A 319 -24.24 3.15 13.19
C PHE A 319 -25.14 2.10 12.52
N PRO A 320 -26.43 2.37 12.30
CA PRO A 320 -27.26 1.52 11.50
C PRO A 320 -26.72 1.53 10.05
N LEU A 321 -25.83 0.59 9.76
CA LEU A 321 -25.57 0.24 8.38
C LEU A 321 -26.81 -0.54 7.95
N GLU A 322 -27.70 0.14 7.24
CA GLU A 322 -28.81 -0.50 6.56
C GLU A 322 -28.22 -1.63 5.73
N ASP A 323 -28.72 -2.83 5.98
CA ASP A 323 -28.41 -4.11 5.36
C ASP A 323 -27.63 -4.01 4.04
N MET A 324 -26.31 -3.85 4.11
CA MET A 324 -25.47 -4.20 2.97
C MET A 324 -25.56 -5.71 2.84
N ASP A 325 -26.49 -6.16 2.02
CA ASP A 325 -26.64 -7.54 1.63
C ASP A 325 -25.23 -8.10 1.31
N GLU A 326 -24.89 -9.21 1.92
CA GLU A 326 -23.64 -9.94 1.67
C GLU A 326 -23.41 -10.12 0.16
N ARG A 327 -24.47 -10.16 -0.61
CA ARG A 327 -24.48 -10.22 -2.07
C ARG A 327 -24.03 -8.90 -2.72
N GLN A 328 -24.40 -7.73 -2.21
CA GLN A 328 -23.93 -6.42 -2.70
C GLN A 328 -22.46 -6.23 -2.33
N ALA A 329 -22.07 -6.68 -1.14
CA ALA A 329 -20.67 -6.75 -0.74
C ALA A 329 -19.87 -7.61 -1.72
N MET A 330 -20.34 -8.81 -2.07
CA MET A 330 -19.70 -9.69 -3.05
C MET A 330 -19.69 -9.10 -4.48
N LEU A 331 -20.72 -8.38 -4.90
CA LEU A 331 -20.76 -7.75 -6.22
C LEU A 331 -19.79 -6.59 -6.33
N GLY A 332 -19.68 -5.76 -5.30
CA GLY A 332 -18.66 -4.70 -5.21
C GLY A 332 -17.23 -5.25 -5.20
N MET A 333 -17.02 -6.39 -4.56
CA MET A 333 -15.72 -7.07 -4.51
C MET A 333 -15.34 -7.79 -5.81
N ARG A 334 -16.29 -8.13 -6.70
CA ARG A 334 -16.00 -8.84 -7.96
C ARG A 334 -14.96 -8.12 -8.84
N GLY A 335 -14.91 -6.80 -8.78
CA GLY A 335 -13.94 -6.00 -9.51
C GLY A 335 -12.54 -6.01 -8.89
N THR A 336 -12.46 -6.14 -7.57
CA THR A 336 -11.20 -6.10 -6.81
C THR A 336 -10.68 -7.50 -6.47
N PHE A 337 -11.54 -8.51 -6.47
CA PHE A 337 -11.15 -9.89 -6.19
C PHE A 337 -10.45 -10.52 -7.39
N ARG A 338 -9.16 -10.27 -7.49
CA ARG A 338 -8.29 -10.94 -8.47
C ARG A 338 -7.85 -12.31 -7.94
N TYR A 339 -8.80 -13.18 -7.72
CA TYR A 339 -8.50 -14.59 -7.60
C TYR A 339 -7.90 -15.06 -8.94
N ARG A 340 -6.62 -15.38 -8.96
CA ARG A 340 -5.97 -15.92 -10.16
C ARG A 340 -6.23 -17.44 -10.22
N PRO A 341 -7.10 -17.91 -11.11
CA PRO A 341 -7.30 -19.34 -11.30
C PRO A 341 -6.20 -19.89 -12.23
N ASP A 342 -4.93 -19.61 -11.91
CA ASP A 342 -3.81 -20.07 -12.72
C ASP A 342 -3.32 -21.48 -12.34
N GLY A 343 -4.08 -22.19 -11.52
CA GLY A 343 -3.80 -23.56 -11.13
C GLY A 343 -2.56 -23.74 -10.24
N ARG A 344 -1.96 -22.65 -9.77
CA ARG A 344 -0.80 -22.73 -8.87
C ARG A 344 -1.21 -23.20 -7.49
N SER A 345 -0.40 -24.09 -6.93
CA SER A 345 -0.53 -24.49 -5.52
C SER A 345 -0.14 -23.34 -4.57
N ALA A 346 -0.57 -23.41 -3.31
CA ALA A 346 -0.11 -22.49 -2.28
C ALA A 346 1.42 -22.50 -2.13
N ALA A 347 2.05 -23.66 -2.30
CA ALA A 347 3.51 -23.78 -2.28
C ALA A 347 4.17 -23.00 -3.42
N ASP A 348 3.62 -23.07 -4.65
CA ASP A 348 4.13 -22.31 -5.79
C ASP A 348 3.99 -20.80 -5.60
N MET A 349 2.93 -20.36 -4.93
CA MET A 349 2.70 -18.95 -4.62
C MET A 349 3.65 -18.42 -3.54
N MET A 350 4.09 -19.27 -2.63
CA MET A 350 5.05 -18.93 -1.57
C MET A 350 6.50 -18.91 -2.06
N VAL A 351 6.81 -19.71 -3.08
CA VAL A 351 8.17 -19.77 -3.63
C VAL A 351 8.45 -18.53 -4.45
N VAL A 352 9.40 -17.75 -3.99
CA VAL A 352 10.06 -16.75 -4.86
C VAL A 352 10.94 -17.55 -5.81
N ASP A 353 10.75 -17.39 -7.13
CA ASP A 353 11.66 -18.01 -8.11
C ASP A 353 13.02 -17.30 -8.02
N ASP A 354 13.89 -17.81 -7.14
CA ASP A 354 15.21 -17.28 -6.83
C ASP A 354 16.30 -17.79 -7.78
N ARG A 355 15.93 -18.65 -8.74
CA ARG A 355 16.86 -19.11 -9.77
C ARG A 355 17.39 -17.91 -10.56
N PRO A 356 18.67 -17.92 -10.96
CA PRO A 356 19.25 -16.87 -11.80
C PRO A 356 18.39 -16.63 -13.05
N ALA A 357 18.23 -15.40 -13.44
CA ALA A 357 17.50 -15.04 -14.64
C ALA A 357 18.17 -15.61 -15.89
N ALA A 358 17.36 -16.12 -16.83
CA ALA A 358 17.85 -16.60 -18.10
C ALA A 358 18.35 -15.44 -18.97
N GLY A 359 19.35 -15.70 -19.82
CA GLY A 359 19.90 -14.68 -20.70
C GLY A 359 18.86 -14.01 -21.62
N SER A 360 17.80 -14.74 -22.02
CA SER A 360 16.68 -14.17 -22.79
C SER A 360 15.86 -13.16 -21.97
N GLN A 361 15.64 -13.44 -20.68
CA GLN A 361 14.93 -12.53 -19.78
C GLN A 361 15.73 -11.25 -19.54
N LEU A 362 17.05 -11.39 -19.32
CA LEU A 362 17.95 -10.24 -19.16
C LEU A 362 18.03 -9.37 -20.42
N ARG A 363 17.99 -9.98 -21.60
CA ARG A 363 17.90 -9.23 -22.88
C ARG A 363 16.59 -8.46 -22.96
N MET A 364 15.46 -9.09 -22.63
CA MET A 364 14.15 -8.44 -22.66
C MET A 364 14.12 -7.20 -21.73
N VAL A 365 14.67 -7.30 -20.51
CA VAL A 365 14.77 -6.14 -19.61
C VAL A 365 15.59 -5.02 -20.24
N ARG A 366 16.77 -5.32 -20.79
CA ARG A 366 17.63 -4.31 -21.45
C ARG A 366 16.94 -3.66 -22.65
N ASP A 367 16.18 -4.44 -23.42
CA ASP A 367 15.43 -3.90 -24.57
C ASP A 367 14.29 -2.99 -24.13
N LEU A 368 13.57 -3.34 -23.05
CA LEU A 368 12.55 -2.47 -22.45
C LEU A 368 13.14 -1.18 -21.89
N VAL A 369 14.24 -1.28 -21.14
CA VAL A 369 14.94 -0.11 -20.59
C VAL A 369 15.37 0.84 -21.70
N ARG A 370 15.96 0.30 -22.77
CA ARG A 370 16.39 1.08 -23.93
C ARG A 370 15.20 1.68 -24.67
N ARG A 371 14.13 0.90 -24.90
CA ARG A 371 12.90 1.37 -25.56
C ARG A 371 12.24 2.52 -24.81
N HIS A 372 12.29 2.49 -23.49
CA HIS A 372 11.70 3.50 -22.64
C HIS A 372 12.68 4.65 -22.31
N GLY A 373 13.89 4.64 -22.86
CA GLY A 373 14.85 5.72 -22.70
C GLY A 373 15.33 5.95 -21.27
N TYR A 374 15.33 4.92 -20.41
CA TYR A 374 15.83 5.07 -19.03
C TYR A 374 17.32 5.40 -19.04
N PRO A 375 17.76 6.54 -18.45
CA PRO A 375 19.17 6.79 -18.21
C PRO A 375 19.80 5.73 -17.29
N ASP A 376 21.02 5.29 -17.60
CA ASP A 376 21.71 4.22 -16.82
C ASP A 376 21.78 4.50 -15.31
N PRO A 377 22.14 5.69 -14.83
CA PRO A 377 22.18 5.97 -13.39
C PRO A 377 20.83 5.80 -12.71
N LEU A 378 19.77 6.12 -13.43
CA LEU A 378 18.42 6.08 -12.95
C LEU A 378 17.91 4.65 -12.86
N PHE A 379 18.15 3.87 -13.90
CA PHE A 379 17.80 2.46 -13.91
C PHE A 379 18.59 1.68 -12.84
N ALA A 380 19.86 2.01 -12.62
CA ALA A 380 20.65 1.44 -11.53
C ALA A 380 20.01 1.70 -10.15
N ARG A 381 19.45 2.89 -9.92
CA ARG A 381 18.72 3.17 -8.68
C ARG A 381 17.42 2.39 -8.56
N VAL A 382 16.68 2.20 -9.66
CA VAL A 382 15.49 1.34 -9.65
C VAL A 382 15.87 -0.08 -9.23
N LEU A 383 16.97 -0.62 -9.74
CA LEU A 383 17.48 -1.94 -9.35
C LEU A 383 17.87 -1.98 -7.87
N ALA A 384 18.62 -0.99 -7.40
CA ALA A 384 19.06 -0.90 -6.02
C ALA A 384 17.86 -0.78 -5.06
N ASN A 385 16.92 0.11 -5.35
CA ASN A 385 15.80 0.40 -4.46
C ASN A 385 14.72 -0.70 -4.47
N LYS A 386 14.45 -1.29 -5.64
CA LYS A 386 13.38 -2.31 -5.76
C LYS A 386 13.85 -3.73 -5.46
N PHE A 387 15.10 -4.03 -5.74
CA PHE A 387 15.61 -5.40 -5.70
C PHE A 387 16.89 -5.57 -4.86
N ALA A 388 17.47 -4.49 -4.34
CA ALA A 388 18.78 -4.50 -3.69
C ALA A 388 19.89 -5.10 -4.56
N LYS A 389 19.85 -4.82 -5.88
CA LYS A 389 20.81 -5.31 -6.88
C LYS A 389 21.55 -4.15 -7.52
N ALA A 390 22.83 -4.37 -7.82
CA ALA A 390 23.63 -3.38 -8.53
C ALA A 390 23.43 -3.44 -10.04
N THR A 391 23.17 -4.64 -10.57
CA THR A 391 23.05 -4.88 -12.01
C THR A 391 21.91 -5.80 -12.38
N VAL A 392 21.43 -5.71 -13.62
CA VAL A 392 20.42 -6.62 -14.18
C VAL A 392 20.86 -8.07 -14.13
N ALA A 393 22.17 -8.34 -14.22
CA ALA A 393 22.71 -9.70 -14.22
C ALA A 393 22.53 -10.44 -12.90
N GLU A 394 22.32 -9.70 -11.80
CA GLU A 394 22.09 -10.25 -10.47
C GLU A 394 20.63 -10.60 -10.17
N LEU A 395 19.72 -10.24 -11.09
CA LEU A 395 18.30 -10.49 -10.90
C LEU A 395 17.98 -11.99 -10.99
N THR A 396 17.06 -12.41 -10.16
CA THR A 396 16.41 -13.73 -10.25
C THR A 396 15.29 -13.70 -11.28
N ARG A 397 14.76 -14.87 -11.64
CA ARG A 397 13.63 -14.98 -12.57
C ARG A 397 12.38 -14.28 -12.07
N GLY A 398 12.10 -14.41 -10.78
CA GLY A 398 10.97 -13.75 -10.14
C GLY A 398 11.12 -12.22 -10.11
N GLU A 399 12.33 -11.72 -9.88
CA GLU A 399 12.65 -10.30 -9.92
C GLU A 399 12.53 -9.73 -11.33
N VAL A 400 13.02 -10.46 -12.34
CA VAL A 400 12.83 -10.06 -13.75
C VAL A 400 11.36 -9.97 -14.12
N ALA A 401 10.55 -10.97 -13.74
CA ALA A 401 9.11 -10.95 -14.06
C ALA A 401 8.44 -9.69 -13.45
N ARG A 402 8.78 -9.33 -12.21
CA ARG A 402 8.28 -8.11 -11.55
C ARG A 402 8.79 -6.83 -12.21
N LEU A 403 10.07 -6.79 -12.58
CA LEU A 403 10.65 -5.65 -13.26
C LEU A 403 10.04 -5.44 -14.65
N VAL A 404 9.80 -6.51 -15.41
CA VAL A 404 9.13 -6.45 -16.72
C VAL A 404 7.70 -5.94 -16.56
N ALA A 405 6.93 -6.47 -15.61
CA ALA A 405 5.58 -5.98 -15.33
C ALA A 405 5.58 -4.49 -14.96
N TYR A 406 6.55 -4.05 -14.18
CA TYR A 406 6.76 -2.65 -13.82
C TYR A 406 7.09 -1.79 -15.03
N LEU A 407 8.04 -2.20 -15.89
CA LEU A 407 8.43 -1.46 -17.09
C LEU A 407 7.32 -1.40 -18.15
N GLN A 408 6.44 -2.38 -18.18
CA GLN A 408 5.30 -2.45 -19.09
C GLN A 408 4.00 -1.86 -18.51
N SER A 409 3.99 -1.48 -17.23
CA SER A 409 2.84 -0.82 -16.64
C SER A 409 2.64 0.57 -17.29
N PRO A 410 1.40 1.10 -17.32
CA PRO A 410 1.17 2.47 -17.80
C PRO A 410 2.09 3.49 -17.10
N SER A 411 2.32 3.34 -15.81
CA SER A 411 3.27 4.15 -15.05
C SER A 411 4.72 3.90 -15.46
N GLY A 412 5.10 2.71 -15.87
CA GLY A 412 6.41 2.41 -16.44
C GLY A 412 6.61 3.04 -17.82
N LEU A 413 5.56 3.05 -18.63
CA LEU A 413 5.56 3.68 -19.97
C LEU A 413 5.62 5.22 -19.90
N LEU A 414 5.06 5.80 -18.85
CA LEU A 414 5.06 7.25 -18.62
C LEU A 414 6.42 7.83 -18.17
N ARG A 415 7.38 6.96 -17.86
CA ARG A 415 8.72 7.35 -17.35
C ARG A 415 9.77 7.52 -18.44
N ALA A 416 9.48 7.10 -19.65
CA ALA A 416 10.36 7.40 -20.76
C ALA A 416 10.29 8.90 -21.01
N PRO A 417 11.40 9.66 -20.96
CA PRO A 417 11.42 10.97 -21.56
C PRO A 417 10.97 10.76 -23.00
N VAL A 418 9.87 11.39 -23.38
CA VAL A 418 9.47 11.46 -24.78
C VAL A 418 10.62 12.18 -25.47
N THR A 419 11.51 11.43 -26.10
CA THR A 419 12.43 12.03 -27.06
C THR A 419 11.59 12.59 -28.17
N VAL A 420 11.44 13.92 -28.17
CA VAL A 420 10.94 14.72 -29.29
C VAL A 420 11.89 14.54 -30.47
#